data_bf2299d80a04ebbb43e68d60377790a5
#
_entry.id   bf2299d80a04ebbb43e68d60377790a5
#
_cell.length_a   1.000
_cell.length_b   1.000
_cell.length_c   1.000
_cell.angle_alpha   90.00
_cell.angle_beta   90.00
_cell.angle_gamma   90.00
#
_symmetry.space_group_name_H-M   'P 1'
#
loop_
_entity.id
_entity.type
_entity.pdbx_description
1 polymer ?
#
loop_
_entity_poly.entity_id
_entity_poly.type
_entity_poly.pdbx_seq_one_letter_code
_entity_poly.pdbx_strand_id
1 'polypeptide(L)'
;MRSMAVGLAAISGQKIIGSRALIGVDANTKTANAVVGVDGPQRHRLCQNEVVADLKQRGPSVEQISRIGMDTSKHFFQLHGVNAAEKVVLRKKLRRKEMVAFFKTLAPTVIGIEACGASHHWARILRSFGHEVKLIAPQLVKPYVKRGKNDTADAEALCEAMSRPTMRFVPVKTAEQQAALMMVGLRDRLIRNRTQLSNAIRGYAAEFGFTAARGMAHIDPLLDRIQADENVPVLARELFAAQAEDYAQLQAQIAEVDAKLMAWHKADECSRRLAKIPGVGPIGAALLMMKTPAPEMFRSGRQFAAWIGLTPKDHSTAGKVRLGVITRAGDEALRSVLVVGATAVVQHVRRGGRGSPWIVDLLKRKPPKLAAVALANKMARIAWKLMITGNSYTAKSAPAALMGAA
;
A
#
# COMPACT_ATOMS: atom_id res chain seq x y z
N MET A 1 -16.52 33.18 -53.53
CA MET A 1 -16.97 31.95 -54.22
C MET A 1 -15.91 30.89 -54.07
N ARG A 2 -16.30 29.75 -53.59
CA ARG A 2 -15.73 28.43 -53.37
C ARG A 2 -15.26 28.12 -51.92
N SER A 3 -16.19 27.52 -51.27
CA SER A 3 -16.09 26.68 -50.06
C SER A 3 -15.14 25.52 -50.27
N MET A 4 -14.27 25.24 -49.28
CA MET A 4 -13.70 23.90 -49.09
C MET A 4 -13.90 23.50 -47.62
N ALA A 5 -14.85 22.62 -47.42
CA ALA A 5 -15.04 21.86 -46.20
C ALA A 5 -13.95 20.76 -46.15
N VAL A 6 -13.21 20.69 -45.07
CA VAL A 6 -12.33 19.55 -44.77
C VAL A 6 -12.92 18.83 -43.55
N GLY A 7 -13.35 17.60 -43.80
CA GLY A 7 -14.00 16.73 -42.81
C GLY A 7 -13.05 16.24 -41.71
N LEU A 8 -13.52 16.29 -40.48
CA LEU A 8 -12.94 15.56 -39.36
C LEU A 8 -13.22 14.05 -39.53
N ALA A 9 -12.16 13.27 -39.70
CA ALA A 9 -12.23 11.82 -39.55
C ALA A 9 -12.01 11.42 -38.08
N ALA A 10 -13.07 10.96 -37.46
CA ALA A 10 -13.00 10.32 -36.15
C ALA A 10 -12.42 8.92 -36.28
N ILE A 11 -11.33 8.65 -35.57
CA ILE A 11 -10.77 7.30 -35.42
C ILE A 11 -11.32 6.73 -34.11
N SER A 12 -12.41 5.95 -34.24
CA SER A 12 -12.91 5.09 -33.18
C SER A 12 -12.21 3.72 -33.25
N GLY A 13 -11.41 3.41 -32.25
CA GLY A 13 -10.81 2.07 -32.09
C GLY A 13 -11.85 1.09 -31.53
N GLN A 14 -12.47 0.29 -32.40
CA GLN A 14 -13.28 -0.85 -32.00
C GLN A 14 -12.43 -2.12 -31.91
N LYS A 15 -12.47 -2.75 -30.73
CA LYS A 15 -12.00 -4.13 -30.53
C LYS A 15 -12.96 -5.10 -31.21
N ILE A 16 -12.44 -5.86 -32.15
CA ILE A 16 -13.15 -6.95 -32.82
C ILE A 16 -13.12 -8.17 -31.89
N ILE A 17 -14.28 -8.56 -31.39
CA ILE A 17 -14.52 -9.86 -30.75
C ILE A 17 -15.16 -10.76 -31.82
N GLY A 18 -14.46 -11.81 -32.20
CA GLY A 18 -14.91 -12.76 -33.20
C GLY A 18 -16.09 -13.60 -32.71
N SER A 19 -17.22 -13.49 -33.39
CA SER A 19 -18.38 -14.37 -33.27
C SER A 19 -18.21 -15.55 -34.22
N ARG A 20 -18.20 -16.76 -33.70
CA ARG A 20 -18.38 -17.98 -34.48
C ARG A 20 -19.86 -18.28 -34.66
N ALA A 21 -20.25 -18.43 -35.91
CA ALA A 21 -21.60 -18.74 -36.36
C ALA A 21 -22.04 -20.13 -35.89
N LEU A 22 -23.30 -20.19 -35.44
CA LEU A 22 -24.11 -21.40 -35.26
C LEU A 22 -24.64 -21.83 -36.62
N ILE A 23 -24.40 -23.08 -36.98
CA ILE A 23 -25.13 -23.79 -38.05
C ILE A 23 -26.18 -24.64 -37.33
N GLY A 24 -27.46 -24.35 -37.56
CA GLY A 24 -28.56 -25.19 -37.14
C GLY A 24 -28.74 -26.37 -38.09
N VAL A 25 -29.08 -27.52 -37.52
CA VAL A 25 -29.73 -28.63 -38.24
C VAL A 25 -30.83 -29.19 -37.36
N ASP A 26 -32.06 -29.02 -37.84
CA ASP A 26 -33.24 -29.77 -37.39
C ASP A 26 -33.15 -31.21 -37.85
N ALA A 27 -33.49 -32.15 -36.99
CA ALA A 27 -34.14 -33.39 -37.40
C ALA A 27 -34.77 -34.13 -36.21
N ASN A 28 -36.04 -34.23 -36.30
CA ASN A 28 -36.98 -35.00 -35.55
C ASN A 28 -36.76 -36.52 -35.75
N THR A 29 -36.66 -37.31 -34.66
CA THR A 29 -37.18 -38.68 -34.66
C THR A 29 -37.35 -39.19 -33.22
N LYS A 30 -38.59 -39.60 -32.93
CA LYS A 30 -39.01 -40.34 -31.76
C LYS A 30 -38.44 -41.75 -31.80
N THR A 31 -37.85 -42.26 -30.70
CA THR A 31 -38.02 -43.64 -30.28
C THR A 31 -37.89 -43.74 -28.77
N ALA A 32 -38.88 -44.32 -28.14
CA ALA A 32 -38.92 -44.67 -26.74
C ALA A 32 -38.01 -45.86 -26.47
N ASN A 33 -37.19 -45.82 -25.44
CA ASN A 33 -36.75 -46.99 -24.72
C ASN A 33 -36.56 -46.65 -23.24
N ALA A 34 -37.31 -47.35 -22.41
CA ALA A 34 -37.23 -47.34 -20.97
C ALA A 34 -35.89 -47.90 -20.53
N VAL A 35 -35.13 -47.13 -19.71
CA VAL A 35 -34.06 -47.67 -18.91
C VAL A 35 -34.23 -47.15 -17.48
N VAL A 36 -34.33 -48.14 -16.63
CA VAL A 36 -34.35 -48.16 -15.18
C VAL A 36 -33.66 -47.01 -14.49
N GLY A 37 -34.37 -46.36 -13.55
CA GLY A 37 -33.85 -45.35 -12.66
C GLY A 37 -32.73 -45.90 -11.77
N VAL A 38 -31.66 -45.12 -11.72
CA VAL A 38 -30.69 -45.18 -10.63
C VAL A 38 -30.82 -43.87 -9.90
N ASP A 39 -31.44 -43.90 -8.73
CA ASP A 39 -31.53 -42.80 -7.81
C ASP A 39 -30.10 -42.36 -7.40
N GLY A 40 -29.64 -41.24 -7.94
CA GLY A 40 -28.50 -40.53 -7.41
C GLY A 40 -28.91 -39.74 -6.17
N PRO A 41 -28.04 -39.56 -5.15
CA PRO A 41 -28.51 -39.14 -3.84
C PRO A 41 -28.87 -37.67 -3.79
N GLN A 42 -30.18 -37.40 -3.67
CA GLN A 42 -30.77 -36.12 -3.26
C GLN A 42 -30.41 -35.76 -1.80
N ARG A 43 -29.13 -35.68 -1.42
CA ARG A 43 -28.75 -35.46 -0.01
C ARG A 43 -28.07 -34.11 0.26
N HIS A 44 -28.02 -33.18 -0.68
CA HIS A 44 -27.30 -31.90 -0.44
C HIS A 44 -28.15 -30.65 -0.28
N ARG A 45 -29.47 -30.70 -0.44
CA ARG A 45 -30.34 -29.52 -0.24
C ARG A 45 -31.01 -29.43 1.12
N LEU A 46 -31.19 -30.54 1.83
CA LEU A 46 -31.88 -30.55 3.14
C LEU A 46 -31.00 -30.10 4.32
N CYS A 47 -29.68 -30.34 4.29
CA CYS A 47 -28.81 -29.96 5.40
C CYS A 47 -28.52 -28.44 5.53
N GLN A 48 -28.76 -27.64 4.47
CA GLN A 48 -28.53 -26.19 4.56
C GLN A 48 -29.74 -25.43 5.11
N ASN A 49 -30.94 -25.91 4.93
CA ASN A 49 -32.14 -25.24 5.41
C ASN A 49 -32.52 -25.59 6.86
N GLU A 50 -32.23 -26.79 7.34
CA GLU A 50 -32.52 -27.17 8.73
C GLU A 50 -31.62 -26.46 9.75
N VAL A 51 -30.32 -26.29 9.43
CA VAL A 51 -29.42 -25.52 10.31
C VAL A 51 -29.77 -24.04 10.37
N VAL A 52 -30.33 -23.49 9.30
CA VAL A 52 -30.77 -22.07 9.25
C VAL A 52 -32.13 -21.89 9.93
N ALA A 53 -33.02 -22.88 9.90
CA ALA A 53 -34.31 -22.83 10.55
C ALA A 53 -34.21 -22.98 12.08
N ASP A 54 -33.33 -23.84 12.57
CA ASP A 54 -33.10 -24.07 14.01
C ASP A 54 -32.42 -22.85 14.68
N LEU A 55 -31.62 -22.09 13.95
CA LEU A 55 -31.03 -20.83 14.42
C LEU A 55 -32.05 -19.67 14.53
N LYS A 56 -33.23 -19.78 13.90
CA LYS A 56 -34.29 -18.76 14.02
C LYS A 56 -35.19 -18.93 15.22
N GLN A 57 -35.25 -20.12 15.84
CA GLN A 57 -36.15 -20.44 16.95
C GLN A 57 -35.46 -20.49 18.31
N ARG A 58 -34.13 -20.62 18.34
CA ARG A 58 -33.37 -20.49 19.59
C ARG A 58 -32.83 -19.07 19.65
N GLY A 59 -33.32 -18.28 20.61
CA GLY A 59 -32.57 -17.13 21.09
C GLY A 59 -31.11 -17.56 21.34
N PRO A 60 -30.13 -16.67 21.45
CA PRO A 60 -28.71 -17.02 21.42
C PRO A 60 -28.40 -18.10 22.42
N SER A 61 -28.48 -19.37 21.99
CA SER A 61 -28.15 -20.51 22.81
C SER A 61 -26.65 -20.47 23.06
N VAL A 62 -26.32 -20.56 24.26
CA VAL A 62 -25.12 -20.53 25.10
C VAL A 62 -23.85 -21.23 24.52
N GLU A 63 -23.70 -21.44 23.25
CA GLU A 63 -22.39 -21.70 22.65
C GLU A 63 -21.68 -20.38 22.44
N GLN A 64 -20.98 -19.95 23.46
CA GLN A 64 -20.25 -18.68 23.49
C GLN A 64 -19.28 -18.59 22.31
N ILE A 65 -19.49 -17.62 21.43
CA ILE A 65 -18.58 -17.38 20.31
C ILE A 65 -17.23 -16.95 20.86
N SER A 66 -16.19 -17.72 20.57
CA SER A 66 -14.82 -17.43 21.01
C SER A 66 -14.16 -16.41 20.11
N ARG A 67 -14.32 -16.55 18.78
CA ARG A 67 -13.75 -15.62 17.81
C ARG A 67 -14.54 -15.58 16.50
N ILE A 68 -14.42 -14.48 15.79
CA ILE A 68 -15.09 -14.23 14.49
C ILE A 68 -14.06 -13.76 13.47
N GLY A 69 -13.98 -14.42 12.31
CA GLY A 69 -13.37 -13.87 11.12
C GLY A 69 -14.40 -13.02 10.37
N MET A 70 -14.05 -11.79 10.06
CA MET A 70 -14.92 -10.86 9.34
C MET A 70 -14.25 -10.40 8.05
N ASP A 71 -14.75 -10.85 6.91
CA ASP A 71 -14.43 -10.26 5.63
C ASP A 71 -15.29 -9.04 5.36
N THR A 72 -14.67 -7.95 4.87
CA THR A 72 -15.30 -6.64 4.71
C THR A 72 -15.38 -6.26 3.25
N SER A 73 -16.58 -6.09 2.72
CA SER A 73 -16.81 -5.57 1.38
C SER A 73 -17.52 -4.22 1.40
N LYS A 74 -17.74 -3.65 0.23
CA LYS A 74 -18.40 -2.36 0.09
C LYS A 74 -19.85 -2.36 0.64
N HIS A 75 -20.58 -3.46 0.43
CA HIS A 75 -22.02 -3.55 0.75
C HIS A 75 -22.33 -4.55 1.85
N PHE A 76 -21.57 -5.62 1.97
CA PHE A 76 -21.82 -6.71 2.87
C PHE A 76 -20.57 -7.06 3.68
N PHE A 77 -20.79 -7.67 4.83
CA PHE A 77 -19.77 -8.30 5.64
C PHE A 77 -20.08 -9.77 5.78
N GLN A 78 -19.11 -10.61 5.54
CA GLN A 78 -19.22 -12.05 5.76
C GLN A 78 -18.60 -12.41 7.11
N LEU A 79 -19.35 -13.10 7.95
CA LEU A 79 -18.92 -13.52 9.27
C LEU A 79 -18.78 -15.03 9.32
N HIS A 80 -17.68 -15.47 9.94
CA HIS A 80 -17.44 -16.87 10.29
C HIS A 80 -16.99 -16.92 11.74
N GLY A 81 -17.81 -17.50 12.63
CA GLY A 81 -17.53 -17.57 14.06
C GLY A 81 -17.43 -19.01 14.56
N VAL A 82 -16.50 -19.22 15.50
CA VAL A 82 -16.28 -20.50 16.16
C VAL A 82 -16.36 -20.36 17.68
N ASN A 83 -16.69 -21.46 18.37
CA ASN A 83 -16.63 -21.56 19.81
C ASN A 83 -15.22 -21.97 20.30
N ALA A 84 -15.05 -22.19 21.61
CA ALA A 84 -13.78 -22.62 22.19
C ALA A 84 -13.33 -24.02 21.72
N ALA A 85 -14.26 -24.86 21.27
CA ALA A 85 -13.98 -26.20 20.73
C ALA A 85 -13.74 -26.19 19.22
N GLU A 86 -13.50 -25.02 18.60
CA GLU A 86 -13.25 -24.83 17.16
C GLU A 86 -14.46 -25.21 16.27
N LYS A 87 -15.65 -25.44 16.87
CA LYS A 87 -16.87 -25.70 16.09
C LYS A 87 -17.44 -24.40 15.55
N VAL A 88 -17.92 -24.47 14.31
CA VAL A 88 -18.58 -23.32 13.66
C VAL A 88 -19.96 -23.11 14.29
N VAL A 89 -20.14 -21.95 14.92
CA VAL A 89 -21.39 -21.54 15.58
C VAL A 89 -22.05 -20.33 14.95
N LEU A 90 -21.32 -19.64 14.04
CA LEU A 90 -21.83 -18.48 13.32
C LEU A 90 -21.36 -18.50 11.86
N ARG A 91 -22.32 -18.48 10.93
CA ARG A 91 -22.10 -18.13 9.51
C ARG A 91 -23.17 -17.14 9.11
N LYS A 92 -22.78 -15.89 8.89
CA LYS A 92 -23.76 -14.82 8.63
C LYS A 92 -23.22 -13.80 7.62
N LYS A 93 -24.09 -13.42 6.70
CA LYS A 93 -23.88 -12.29 5.81
C LYS A 93 -24.70 -11.11 6.32
N LEU A 94 -24.03 -10.00 6.65
CA LEU A 94 -24.66 -8.77 7.14
C LEU A 94 -24.59 -7.69 6.09
N ARG A 95 -25.67 -6.93 5.94
CA ARG A 95 -25.59 -5.65 5.23
C ARG A 95 -24.81 -4.65 6.08
N ARG A 96 -24.13 -3.72 5.42
CA ARG A 96 -23.32 -2.70 6.10
C ARG A 96 -24.08 -1.94 7.20
N LYS A 97 -25.37 -1.63 6.99
CA LYS A 97 -26.22 -0.96 7.97
C LYS A 97 -26.59 -1.82 9.19
N GLU A 98 -26.53 -3.13 9.07
CA GLU A 98 -26.90 -4.07 10.13
C GLU A 98 -25.74 -4.40 11.07
N MET A 99 -24.51 -4.11 10.63
CA MET A 99 -23.27 -4.49 11.32
C MET A 99 -23.21 -3.89 12.74
N VAL A 100 -23.47 -2.60 12.89
CA VAL A 100 -23.42 -1.90 14.19
C VAL A 100 -24.43 -2.48 15.18
N ALA A 101 -25.67 -2.70 14.75
CA ALA A 101 -26.72 -3.27 15.61
C ALA A 101 -26.34 -4.70 16.05
N PHE A 102 -25.85 -5.53 15.14
CA PHE A 102 -25.46 -6.90 15.42
C PHE A 102 -24.32 -6.98 16.46
N PHE A 103 -23.24 -6.23 16.26
CA PHE A 103 -22.10 -6.31 17.17
C PHE A 103 -22.33 -5.60 18.52
N LYS A 104 -23.25 -4.63 18.59
CA LYS A 104 -23.65 -4.04 19.88
C LYS A 104 -24.35 -5.04 20.81
N THR A 105 -25.06 -6.01 20.26
CA THR A 105 -25.80 -7.02 21.04
C THR A 105 -24.97 -8.27 21.34
N LEU A 106 -23.83 -8.42 20.66
CA LEU A 106 -22.96 -9.57 20.84
C LEU A 106 -22.06 -9.36 22.07
N ALA A 107 -21.89 -10.41 22.89
CA ALA A 107 -20.92 -10.42 23.97
C ALA A 107 -19.50 -10.12 23.46
N PRO A 108 -18.63 -9.46 24.28
CA PRO A 108 -17.25 -9.20 23.90
C PRO A 108 -16.55 -10.45 23.36
N THR A 109 -16.02 -10.34 22.16
CA THR A 109 -15.38 -11.46 21.46
C THR A 109 -14.17 -10.98 20.64
N VAL A 110 -13.32 -11.90 20.18
CA VAL A 110 -12.17 -11.59 19.33
C VAL A 110 -12.60 -11.56 17.87
N ILE A 111 -12.30 -10.48 17.16
CA ILE A 111 -12.69 -10.28 15.75
C ILE A 111 -11.44 -10.08 14.88
N GLY A 112 -11.23 -10.99 13.93
CA GLY A 112 -10.19 -10.88 12.90
C GLY A 112 -10.71 -10.19 11.65
N ILE A 113 -10.00 -9.17 11.18
CA ILE A 113 -10.34 -8.42 9.97
C ILE A 113 -9.10 -8.32 9.09
N GLU A 114 -9.26 -8.47 7.78
CA GLU A 114 -8.18 -8.19 6.85
C GLU A 114 -7.81 -6.69 6.86
N ALA A 115 -6.52 -6.37 6.95
CA ALA A 115 -6.02 -5.01 6.96
C ALA A 115 -6.12 -4.36 5.57
N CYS A 116 -7.31 -3.96 5.20
CA CYS A 116 -7.67 -3.29 3.94
C CYS A 116 -8.16 -1.85 4.16
N GLY A 117 -8.69 -1.20 3.13
CA GLY A 117 -9.02 0.23 3.13
C GLY A 117 -9.92 0.71 4.26
N ALA A 118 -10.95 -0.02 4.68
CA ALA A 118 -11.89 0.40 5.73
C ALA A 118 -11.64 -0.27 7.09
N SER A 119 -10.68 -1.18 7.19
CA SER A 119 -10.49 -2.04 8.36
C SER A 119 -10.24 -1.27 9.67
N HIS A 120 -9.45 -0.21 9.63
CA HIS A 120 -9.18 0.61 10.81
C HIS A 120 -10.42 1.33 11.34
N HIS A 121 -11.31 1.80 10.45
CA HIS A 121 -12.58 2.41 10.84
C HIS A 121 -13.46 1.41 11.59
N TRP A 122 -13.67 0.23 10.99
CA TRP A 122 -14.47 -0.82 11.59
C TRP A 122 -13.86 -1.36 12.87
N ALA A 123 -12.54 -1.48 12.92
CA ALA A 123 -11.84 -1.89 14.13
C ALA A 123 -12.06 -0.90 15.31
N ARG A 124 -12.06 0.41 15.05
CA ARG A 124 -12.38 1.40 16.09
C ARG A 124 -13.80 1.28 16.58
N ILE A 125 -14.77 1.12 15.67
CA ILE A 125 -16.18 0.93 16.04
C ILE A 125 -16.37 -0.33 16.87
N LEU A 126 -15.83 -1.47 16.44
CA LEU A 126 -15.97 -2.73 17.16
C LEU A 126 -15.30 -2.69 18.55
N ARG A 127 -14.15 -2.03 18.67
CA ARG A 127 -13.48 -1.81 19.96
C ARG A 127 -14.32 -0.94 20.91
N SER A 128 -15.07 0.04 20.38
CA SER A 128 -15.96 0.86 21.22
C SER A 128 -17.15 0.08 21.77
N PHE A 129 -17.43 -1.12 21.24
CA PHE A 129 -18.42 -2.06 21.77
C PHE A 129 -17.82 -3.10 22.74
N GLY A 130 -16.51 -3.01 23.03
CA GLY A 130 -15.81 -3.92 23.93
C GLY A 130 -15.18 -5.15 23.27
N HIS A 131 -15.23 -5.27 21.93
CA HIS A 131 -14.60 -6.39 21.23
C HIS A 131 -13.08 -6.20 21.11
N GLU A 132 -12.33 -7.30 21.19
CA GLU A 132 -10.92 -7.33 20.80
C GLU A 132 -10.81 -7.45 19.28
N VAL A 133 -10.16 -6.50 18.60
CA VAL A 133 -10.02 -6.53 17.13
C VAL A 133 -8.59 -6.72 16.72
N LYS A 134 -8.36 -7.75 15.89
CA LYS A 134 -7.08 -8.15 15.31
C LYS A 134 -7.09 -7.88 13.81
N LEU A 135 -6.28 -6.93 13.35
CA LEU A 135 -6.09 -6.69 11.91
C LEU A 135 -4.95 -7.57 11.38
N ILE A 136 -5.19 -8.27 10.28
CA ILE A 136 -4.23 -9.20 9.66
C ILE A 136 -3.89 -8.72 8.26
N ALA A 137 -2.59 -8.65 7.94
CA ALA A 137 -2.17 -8.27 6.59
C ALA A 137 -2.61 -9.33 5.55
N PRO A 138 -3.11 -8.93 4.36
CA PRO A 138 -3.64 -9.85 3.35
C PRO A 138 -2.72 -11.02 3.00
N GLN A 139 -1.43 -10.75 2.87
CA GLN A 139 -0.44 -11.79 2.57
C GLN A 139 -0.27 -12.85 3.67
N LEU A 140 -0.68 -12.55 4.90
CA LEU A 140 -0.64 -13.50 6.02
C LEU A 140 -1.95 -14.30 6.15
N VAL A 141 -3.05 -13.82 5.55
CA VAL A 141 -4.33 -14.54 5.47
C VAL A 141 -4.35 -15.52 4.30
N LYS A 142 -3.77 -15.11 3.16
CA LYS A 142 -3.78 -15.86 1.90
C LYS A 142 -3.43 -17.37 2.01
N PRO A 143 -2.45 -17.80 2.84
CA PRO A 143 -2.13 -19.25 2.99
C PRO A 143 -3.27 -20.08 3.60
N TYR A 144 -4.22 -19.45 4.29
CA TYR A 144 -5.35 -20.11 4.96
C TYR A 144 -6.63 -20.13 4.11
N VAL A 145 -6.64 -19.42 2.96
CA VAL A 145 -7.77 -19.43 2.03
C VAL A 145 -7.83 -20.77 1.32
N LYS A 146 -8.93 -21.50 1.52
CA LYS A 146 -9.23 -22.74 0.80
C LYS A 146 -9.51 -22.46 -0.68
N ARG A 147 -9.50 -23.50 -1.51
CA ARG A 147 -9.70 -23.37 -2.96
C ARG A 147 -10.99 -22.63 -3.31
N GLY A 148 -10.88 -21.73 -4.27
CA GLY A 148 -11.99 -20.89 -4.77
C GLY A 148 -12.07 -19.52 -4.07
N LYS A 149 -12.29 -18.46 -4.85
CA LYS A 149 -12.54 -17.13 -4.33
C LYS A 149 -13.99 -17.01 -3.90
N ASN A 150 -14.20 -17.01 -2.58
CA ASN A 150 -15.53 -16.90 -1.98
C ASN A 150 -15.41 -16.15 -0.64
N ASP A 151 -16.21 -15.10 -0.47
CA ASP A 151 -16.23 -14.26 0.74
C ASP A 151 -16.39 -15.09 2.04
N THR A 152 -17.10 -16.22 1.98
CA THR A 152 -17.26 -17.15 3.12
C THR A 152 -15.93 -17.83 3.47
N ALA A 153 -15.15 -18.25 2.45
CA ALA A 153 -13.84 -18.86 2.65
C ALA A 153 -12.81 -17.82 3.15
N ASP A 154 -12.93 -16.57 2.74
CA ASP A 154 -12.06 -15.49 3.23
C ASP A 154 -12.34 -15.19 4.70
N ALA A 155 -13.61 -15.17 5.15
CA ALA A 155 -13.98 -15.02 6.56
C ALA A 155 -13.51 -16.23 7.41
N GLU A 156 -13.61 -17.45 6.89
CA GLU A 156 -13.08 -18.67 7.53
C GLU A 156 -11.56 -18.59 7.67
N ALA A 157 -10.85 -18.21 6.61
CA ALA A 157 -9.41 -18.04 6.60
C ALA A 157 -8.93 -17.01 7.64
N LEU A 158 -9.64 -15.90 7.80
CA LEU A 158 -9.36 -14.90 8.84
C LEU A 158 -9.54 -15.48 10.25
N CYS A 159 -10.61 -16.26 10.46
CA CYS A 159 -10.89 -16.92 11.73
C CYS A 159 -9.79 -17.92 12.09
N GLU A 160 -9.29 -18.68 11.12
CA GLU A 160 -8.19 -19.62 11.32
C GLU A 160 -6.85 -18.91 11.48
N ALA A 161 -6.54 -17.93 10.64
CA ALA A 161 -5.27 -17.20 10.68
C ALA A 161 -5.04 -16.54 12.05
N MET A 162 -6.08 -15.91 12.65
CA MET A 162 -5.94 -15.22 13.92
C MET A 162 -5.66 -16.13 15.12
N SER A 163 -5.92 -17.44 15.00
CA SER A 163 -5.65 -18.42 16.07
C SER A 163 -4.18 -18.80 16.17
N ARG A 164 -3.38 -18.52 15.16
CA ARG A 164 -1.99 -19.00 15.10
C ARG A 164 -1.08 -18.21 16.05
N PRO A 165 -0.28 -18.90 16.91
CA PRO A 165 0.57 -18.23 17.91
C PRO A 165 1.61 -17.30 17.30
N THR A 166 2.04 -17.56 16.07
CA THR A 166 3.05 -16.76 15.36
C THR A 166 2.45 -15.64 14.51
N MET A 167 1.11 -15.49 14.49
CA MET A 167 0.43 -14.48 13.68
C MET A 167 0.79 -13.08 14.18
N ARG A 168 1.04 -12.18 13.21
CA ARG A 168 1.34 -10.77 13.49
C ARG A 168 0.17 -9.92 13.08
N PHE A 169 -0.28 -9.10 14.02
CA PHE A 169 -1.41 -8.22 13.83
C PHE A 169 -0.95 -6.80 13.51
N VAL A 170 -1.70 -6.13 12.64
CA VAL A 170 -1.50 -4.72 12.33
C VAL A 170 -2.16 -3.88 13.42
N PRO A 171 -1.46 -2.93 14.06
CA PRO A 171 -2.07 -2.06 15.06
C PRO A 171 -3.21 -1.23 14.45
N VAL A 172 -4.29 -1.09 15.20
CA VAL A 172 -5.41 -0.24 14.79
C VAL A 172 -5.00 1.22 14.95
N LYS A 173 -5.02 1.97 13.85
CA LYS A 173 -4.70 3.39 13.84
C LYS A 173 -5.85 4.24 14.38
N THR A 174 -5.52 5.31 15.09
CA THR A 174 -6.49 6.34 15.50
C THR A 174 -7.02 7.11 14.29
N ALA A 175 -8.05 7.94 14.49
CA ALA A 175 -8.56 8.81 13.44
C ALA A 175 -7.50 9.86 13.02
N GLU A 176 -6.76 10.40 13.98
CA GLU A 176 -5.69 11.37 13.77
C GLU A 176 -4.52 10.76 13.00
N GLN A 177 -4.13 9.52 13.33
CA GLN A 177 -3.10 8.79 12.57
C GLN A 177 -3.55 8.53 11.12
N GLN A 178 -4.84 8.24 10.90
CA GLN A 178 -5.39 8.09 9.56
C GLN A 178 -5.41 9.42 8.79
N ALA A 179 -5.73 10.54 9.45
CA ALA A 179 -5.68 11.87 8.85
C ALA A 179 -4.25 12.25 8.45
N ALA A 180 -3.26 11.98 9.33
CA ALA A 180 -1.86 12.20 9.01
C ALA A 180 -1.40 11.35 7.78
N LEU A 181 -1.82 10.09 7.70
CA LEU A 181 -1.55 9.25 6.53
C LEU A 181 -2.25 9.74 5.26
N MET A 182 -3.44 10.33 5.38
CA MET A 182 -4.14 10.93 4.24
C MET A 182 -3.36 12.14 3.70
N MET A 183 -2.77 12.97 4.57
CA MET A 183 -1.90 14.08 4.18
C MET A 183 -0.70 13.59 3.35
N VAL A 184 -0.05 12.50 3.78
CA VAL A 184 1.04 11.86 3.03
C VAL A 184 0.57 11.34 1.67
N GLY A 185 -0.56 10.64 1.65
CA GLY A 185 -1.15 10.11 0.41
C GLY A 185 -1.53 11.22 -0.58
N LEU A 186 -2.07 12.33 -0.07
CA LEU A 186 -2.37 13.53 -0.88
C LEU A 186 -1.09 14.10 -1.50
N ARG A 187 -0.03 14.30 -0.70
CA ARG A 187 1.27 14.76 -1.19
C ARG A 187 1.80 13.89 -2.32
N ASP A 188 1.83 12.58 -2.12
CA ASP A 188 2.34 11.63 -3.11
C ASP A 188 1.52 11.68 -4.42
N ARG A 189 0.21 11.87 -4.33
CA ARG A 189 -0.67 12.04 -5.48
C ARG A 189 -0.36 13.33 -6.24
N LEU A 190 -0.25 14.46 -5.53
CA LEU A 190 0.05 15.77 -6.13
C LEU A 190 1.41 15.77 -6.83
N ILE A 191 2.44 15.14 -6.24
CA ILE A 191 3.77 15.02 -6.87
C ILE A 191 3.68 14.18 -8.15
N ARG A 192 2.92 13.08 -8.15
CA ARG A 192 2.73 12.27 -9.37
C ARG A 192 2.00 13.06 -10.46
N ASN A 193 0.93 13.78 -10.11
CA ASN A 193 0.19 14.60 -11.05
C ASN A 193 1.08 15.70 -11.66
N ARG A 194 1.87 16.41 -10.83
CA ARG A 194 2.84 17.40 -11.32
C ARG A 194 3.87 16.78 -12.26
N THR A 195 4.38 15.60 -11.94
CA THR A 195 5.34 14.90 -12.80
C THR A 195 4.71 14.48 -14.12
N GLN A 196 3.48 13.99 -14.10
CA GLN A 196 2.74 13.62 -15.30
C GLN A 196 2.49 14.85 -16.18
N LEU A 197 1.99 15.93 -15.60
CA LEU A 197 1.73 17.17 -16.32
C LEU A 197 3.03 17.76 -16.91
N SER A 198 4.12 17.81 -16.14
CA SER A 198 5.41 18.34 -16.64
C SER A 198 5.97 17.50 -17.80
N ASN A 199 5.71 16.18 -17.83
CA ASN A 199 6.10 15.35 -18.96
C ASN A 199 5.19 15.57 -20.17
N ALA A 200 3.90 15.78 -19.98
CA ALA A 200 2.96 16.13 -21.04
C ALA A 200 3.32 17.47 -21.67
N ILE A 201 3.59 18.52 -20.87
CA ILE A 201 4.04 19.83 -21.35
C ILE A 201 5.29 19.69 -22.23
N ARG A 202 6.31 18.92 -21.79
CA ARG A 202 7.52 18.72 -22.58
C ARG A 202 7.24 17.94 -23.87
N GLY A 203 6.34 16.97 -23.83
CA GLY A 203 5.94 16.21 -25.01
C GLY A 203 5.28 17.11 -26.05
N TYR A 204 4.29 17.88 -25.65
CA TYR A 204 3.63 18.82 -26.57
C TYR A 204 4.56 19.94 -27.06
N ALA A 205 5.43 20.47 -26.18
CA ALA A 205 6.39 21.50 -26.55
C ALA A 205 7.34 21.02 -27.65
N ALA A 206 7.73 19.74 -27.62
CA ALA A 206 8.61 19.15 -28.63
C ALA A 206 7.99 19.17 -30.04
N GLU A 207 6.67 19.05 -30.18
CA GLU A 207 5.95 19.12 -31.45
C GLU A 207 6.02 20.52 -32.09
N PHE A 208 6.31 21.56 -31.28
CA PHE A 208 6.54 22.94 -31.73
C PHE A 208 8.03 23.32 -31.72
N GLY A 209 8.95 22.34 -31.61
CA GLY A 209 10.40 22.58 -31.65
C GLY A 209 11.01 23.06 -30.32
N PHE A 210 10.24 23.12 -29.23
CA PHE A 210 10.76 23.54 -27.93
C PHE A 210 11.23 22.34 -27.10
N THR A 211 12.45 22.44 -26.59
CA THR A 211 13.01 21.43 -25.67
C THR A 211 13.44 22.09 -24.37
N ALA A 212 13.39 21.32 -23.27
CA ALA A 212 13.88 21.74 -21.96
C ALA A 212 14.66 20.62 -21.29
N ALA A 213 15.65 20.98 -20.48
CA ALA A 213 16.39 20.05 -19.66
C ALA A 213 15.48 19.34 -18.65
N ARG A 214 15.95 18.18 -18.12
CA ARG A 214 15.23 17.45 -17.08
C ARG A 214 15.22 18.24 -15.78
N GLY A 215 14.11 18.18 -15.07
CA GLY A 215 13.93 18.85 -13.77
C GLY A 215 12.75 19.84 -13.78
N MET A 216 12.16 20.06 -12.61
CA MET A 216 10.96 20.90 -12.47
C MET A 216 11.26 22.37 -12.70
N ALA A 217 12.48 22.82 -12.38
CA ALA A 217 12.92 24.22 -12.56
C ALA A 217 12.94 24.69 -14.03
N HIS A 218 12.80 23.77 -14.98
CA HIS A 218 12.84 24.11 -16.43
C HIS A 218 11.46 24.15 -17.09
N ILE A 219 10.38 23.97 -16.31
CA ILE A 219 9.00 23.98 -16.85
C ILE A 219 8.53 25.40 -17.08
N ASP A 220 8.62 26.27 -16.04
CA ASP A 220 8.18 27.66 -16.13
C ASP A 220 8.94 28.40 -17.25
N PRO A 221 10.30 28.35 -17.34
CA PRO A 221 11.03 28.94 -18.46
C PRO A 221 10.68 28.35 -19.84
N LEU A 222 10.27 27.08 -19.92
CA LEU A 222 9.81 26.48 -21.17
C LEU A 222 8.47 27.08 -21.59
N LEU A 223 7.53 27.19 -20.66
CA LEU A 223 6.20 27.77 -20.90
C LEU A 223 6.30 29.25 -21.31
N ASP A 224 7.16 30.02 -20.63
CA ASP A 224 7.40 31.45 -20.95
C ASP A 224 7.91 31.60 -22.39
N ARG A 225 8.85 30.76 -22.83
CA ARG A 225 9.37 30.77 -24.19
C ARG A 225 8.30 30.45 -25.24
N ILE A 226 7.41 29.48 -24.96
CA ILE A 226 6.31 29.12 -25.85
C ILE A 226 5.29 30.27 -25.96
N GLN A 227 4.99 30.93 -24.86
CA GLN A 227 4.05 32.07 -24.85
C GLN A 227 4.60 33.30 -25.63
N ALA A 228 5.91 33.49 -25.59
CA ALA A 228 6.57 34.62 -26.26
C ALA A 228 6.78 34.40 -27.76
N ASP A 229 6.65 33.17 -28.29
CA ASP A 229 6.91 32.91 -29.70
C ASP A 229 5.62 33.04 -30.53
N GLU A 230 5.61 34.06 -31.41
CA GLU A 230 4.48 34.37 -32.29
C GLU A 230 4.26 33.28 -33.39
N ASN A 231 5.27 32.46 -33.69
CA ASN A 231 5.14 31.37 -34.66
C ASN A 231 4.34 30.18 -34.11
N VAL A 232 4.16 30.10 -32.79
CA VAL A 232 3.31 29.08 -32.16
C VAL A 232 1.85 29.48 -32.40
N PRO A 233 1.02 28.55 -32.95
CA PRO A 233 -0.40 28.83 -33.17
C PRO A 233 -1.12 29.33 -31.92
N VAL A 234 -2.03 30.29 -32.05
CA VAL A 234 -2.79 30.89 -30.94
C VAL A 234 -3.44 29.83 -30.07
N LEU A 235 -4.12 28.84 -30.68
CA LEU A 235 -4.73 27.73 -29.94
C LEU A 235 -3.70 26.95 -29.09
N ALA A 236 -2.50 26.71 -29.61
CA ALA A 236 -1.47 26.01 -28.84
C ALA A 236 -1.01 26.86 -27.64
N ARG A 237 -0.79 28.14 -27.81
CA ARG A 237 -0.44 29.08 -26.73
C ARG A 237 -1.51 29.12 -25.63
N GLU A 238 -2.80 29.17 -26.01
CA GLU A 238 -3.93 29.11 -25.06
C GLU A 238 -3.94 27.78 -24.27
N LEU A 239 -3.71 26.64 -24.94
CA LEU A 239 -3.65 25.34 -24.28
C LEU A 239 -2.41 25.19 -23.37
N PHE A 240 -1.28 25.80 -23.72
CA PHE A 240 -0.12 25.84 -22.84
C PHE A 240 -0.34 26.77 -21.65
N ALA A 241 -1.06 27.88 -21.83
CA ALA A 241 -1.44 28.77 -20.72
C ALA A 241 -2.32 28.04 -19.70
N ALA A 242 -3.32 27.29 -20.13
CA ALA A 242 -4.15 26.46 -19.24
C ALA A 242 -3.30 25.40 -18.48
N GLN A 243 -2.35 24.76 -19.15
CA GLN A 243 -1.44 23.81 -18.49
C GLN A 243 -0.47 24.49 -17.51
N ALA A 244 -0.08 25.73 -17.77
CA ALA A 244 0.73 26.55 -16.86
C ALA A 244 -0.03 26.86 -15.57
N GLU A 245 -1.31 27.21 -15.66
CA GLU A 245 -2.19 27.43 -14.52
C GLU A 245 -2.33 26.17 -13.67
N ASP A 246 -2.64 25.01 -14.30
CA ASP A 246 -2.73 23.73 -13.62
C ASP A 246 -1.41 23.36 -12.92
N TYR A 247 -0.27 23.61 -13.58
CA TYR A 247 1.04 23.33 -13.02
C TYR A 247 1.35 24.22 -11.82
N ALA A 248 1.06 25.51 -11.87
CA ALA A 248 1.21 26.46 -10.77
C ALA A 248 0.31 26.06 -9.58
N GLN A 249 -0.94 25.68 -9.86
CA GLN A 249 -1.86 25.19 -8.83
C GLN A 249 -1.35 23.94 -8.12
N LEU A 250 -0.82 22.98 -8.87
CA LEU A 250 -0.20 21.78 -8.28
C LEU A 250 1.02 22.11 -7.42
N GLN A 251 1.84 23.07 -7.82
CA GLN A 251 2.97 23.54 -7.02
C GLN A 251 2.51 24.18 -5.70
N ALA A 252 1.50 25.03 -5.74
CA ALA A 252 0.92 25.67 -4.56
C ALA A 252 0.33 24.63 -3.59
N GLN A 253 -0.44 23.68 -4.09
CA GLN A 253 -1.02 22.59 -3.27
C GLN A 253 0.06 21.71 -2.62
N ILE A 254 1.15 21.41 -3.33
CA ILE A 254 2.29 20.66 -2.77
C ILE A 254 2.95 21.46 -1.65
N ALA A 255 3.17 22.76 -1.86
CA ALA A 255 3.78 23.63 -0.85
C ALA A 255 2.92 23.73 0.41
N GLU A 256 1.58 23.84 0.27
CA GLU A 256 0.66 23.82 1.40
C GLU A 256 0.71 22.53 2.21
N VAL A 257 0.71 21.37 1.52
CA VAL A 257 0.80 20.08 2.19
C VAL A 257 2.16 19.90 2.85
N ASP A 258 3.25 20.35 2.21
CA ASP A 258 4.59 20.32 2.78
C ASP A 258 4.69 21.21 4.03
N ALA A 259 4.04 22.37 4.05
CA ALA A 259 3.96 23.23 5.24
C ALA A 259 3.25 22.52 6.41
N LYS A 260 2.12 21.85 6.14
CA LYS A 260 1.40 21.04 7.15
C LYS A 260 2.25 19.88 7.69
N LEU A 261 2.97 19.19 6.81
CA LEU A 261 3.91 18.13 7.20
C LEU A 261 5.06 18.66 8.06
N MET A 262 5.59 19.82 7.72
CA MET A 262 6.64 20.48 8.51
C MET A 262 6.14 20.94 9.87
N ALA A 263 4.90 21.45 9.97
CA ALA A 263 4.28 21.78 11.25
C ALA A 263 4.11 20.56 12.14
N TRP A 264 3.61 19.46 11.57
CA TRP A 264 3.49 18.18 12.26
C TRP A 264 4.87 17.67 12.73
N HIS A 265 5.88 17.68 11.85
CA HIS A 265 7.27 17.30 12.20
C HIS A 265 7.82 18.12 13.37
N LYS A 266 7.59 19.42 13.38
CA LYS A 266 8.05 20.32 14.47
C LYS A 266 7.36 20.01 15.80
N ALA A 267 6.11 19.55 15.78
CA ALA A 267 5.37 19.19 16.98
C ALA A 267 5.80 17.82 17.54
N ASP A 268 6.19 16.87 16.70
CA ASP A 268 6.55 15.52 17.11
C ASP A 268 8.04 15.39 17.47
N GLU A 269 8.33 15.11 18.73
CA GLU A 269 9.70 15.00 19.26
C GLU A 269 10.48 13.84 18.63
N CYS A 270 9.84 12.69 18.44
CA CYS A 270 10.48 11.53 17.84
C CYS A 270 10.85 11.79 16.38
N SER A 271 9.97 12.43 15.62
CA SER A 271 10.27 12.87 14.25
C SER A 271 11.48 13.81 14.20
N ARG A 272 11.55 14.78 15.13
CA ARG A 272 12.73 15.68 15.23
C ARG A 272 14.02 14.92 15.51
N ARG A 273 13.97 13.90 16.37
CA ARG A 273 15.14 13.02 16.66
C ARG A 273 15.54 12.21 15.42
N LEU A 274 14.58 11.66 14.70
CA LEU A 274 14.83 10.88 13.48
C LEU A 274 15.45 11.74 12.36
N ALA A 275 15.03 13.00 12.23
CA ALA A 275 15.58 13.93 11.24
C ALA A 275 17.07 14.22 11.42
N LYS A 276 17.66 13.91 12.59
CA LYS A 276 19.12 14.01 12.83
C LYS A 276 19.92 12.88 12.17
N ILE A 277 19.27 11.83 11.68
CA ILE A 277 19.94 10.76 10.93
C ILE A 277 20.37 11.31 9.55
N PRO A 278 21.66 11.24 9.18
CA PRO A 278 22.10 11.69 7.86
C PRO A 278 21.30 11.04 6.73
N GLY A 279 20.71 11.86 5.88
CA GLY A 279 19.83 11.41 4.80
C GLY A 279 18.34 11.23 5.19
N VAL A 280 17.98 11.40 6.47
CA VAL A 280 16.58 11.46 6.89
C VAL A 280 16.20 12.92 7.10
N GLY A 281 15.60 13.54 6.08
CA GLY A 281 15.08 14.90 6.20
C GLY A 281 13.77 14.94 7.01
N PRO A 282 13.24 16.13 7.30
CA PRO A 282 12.00 16.30 8.08
C PRO A 282 10.81 15.50 7.54
N ILE A 283 10.58 15.55 6.23
CA ILE A 283 9.51 14.79 5.58
C ILE A 283 9.74 13.28 5.73
N GLY A 284 10.98 12.82 5.56
CA GLY A 284 11.33 11.41 5.76
C GLY A 284 11.12 10.95 7.19
N ALA A 285 11.44 11.78 8.16
CA ALA A 285 11.20 11.53 9.58
C ALA A 285 9.71 11.47 9.92
N ALA A 286 8.92 12.41 9.40
CA ALA A 286 7.47 12.41 9.57
C ALA A 286 6.83 11.14 8.97
N LEU A 287 7.25 10.75 7.76
CA LEU A 287 6.80 9.51 7.12
C LEU A 287 7.14 8.27 7.93
N LEU A 288 8.35 8.18 8.46
CA LEU A 288 8.77 7.08 9.33
C LEU A 288 7.84 6.97 10.55
N MET A 289 7.51 8.10 11.20
CA MET A 289 6.62 8.10 12.36
C MET A 289 5.18 7.73 12.01
N MET A 290 4.63 8.33 10.95
CA MET A 290 3.24 8.12 10.56
C MET A 290 2.95 6.72 10.04
N LYS A 291 3.90 6.12 9.32
CA LYS A 291 3.71 4.83 8.63
C LYS A 291 4.24 3.64 9.42
N THR A 292 5.18 3.83 10.34
CA THR A 292 5.68 2.75 11.17
C THR A 292 4.59 2.34 12.18
N PRO A 293 4.24 1.05 12.24
CA PRO A 293 3.45 0.55 13.37
C PRO A 293 4.28 0.66 14.65
N ALA A 294 3.68 0.30 15.81
CA ALA A 294 4.41 0.33 17.08
C ALA A 294 5.80 -0.34 16.94
N PRO A 295 6.91 0.38 17.19
CA PRO A 295 8.26 -0.13 16.95
C PRO A 295 8.58 -1.40 17.74
N GLU A 296 7.91 -1.61 18.88
CA GLU A 296 8.02 -2.75 19.78
C GLU A 296 7.59 -4.08 19.13
N MET A 297 6.77 -4.02 18.08
CA MET A 297 6.37 -5.20 17.31
C MET A 297 7.54 -5.88 16.59
N PHE A 298 8.64 -5.18 16.41
CA PHE A 298 9.83 -5.71 15.76
C PHE A 298 10.87 -6.14 16.79
N ARG A 299 11.31 -7.40 16.73
CA ARG A 299 12.35 -7.95 17.62
C ARG A 299 13.71 -7.27 17.44
N SER A 300 13.95 -6.65 16.30
CA SER A 300 15.22 -6.00 15.97
C SER A 300 15.08 -5.03 14.80
N GLY A 301 16.05 -4.11 14.68
CA GLY A 301 16.15 -3.23 13.52
C GLY A 301 16.35 -3.98 12.19
N ARG A 302 16.91 -5.21 12.21
CA ARG A 302 17.00 -6.07 11.02
C ARG A 302 15.59 -6.48 10.55
N GLN A 303 14.72 -6.85 11.48
CA GLN A 303 13.34 -7.20 11.17
C GLN A 303 12.56 -5.98 10.66
N PHE A 304 12.77 -4.80 11.24
CA PHE A 304 12.18 -3.56 10.74
C PHE A 304 12.63 -3.24 9.31
N ALA A 305 13.93 -3.34 9.00
CA ALA A 305 14.43 -3.13 7.64
C ALA A 305 13.88 -4.18 6.64
N ALA A 306 13.68 -5.43 7.08
CA ALA A 306 13.04 -6.48 6.29
C ALA A 306 11.55 -6.16 6.04
N TRP A 307 10.85 -5.64 7.05
CA TRP A 307 9.46 -5.21 6.92
C TRP A 307 9.29 -4.07 5.89
N ILE A 308 10.25 -3.12 5.82
CA ILE A 308 10.26 -2.08 4.77
C ILE A 308 10.63 -2.68 3.39
N GLY A 309 11.20 -3.88 3.34
CA GLY A 309 11.63 -4.52 2.11
C GLY A 309 12.99 -4.07 1.60
N LEU A 310 13.88 -3.65 2.51
CA LEU A 310 15.27 -3.25 2.23
C LEU A 310 16.27 -4.39 2.39
N THR A 311 15.83 -5.61 2.68
CA THR A 311 16.67 -6.80 2.71
C THR A 311 16.71 -7.51 1.37
N PRO A 312 17.82 -8.13 0.98
CA PRO A 312 17.88 -8.91 -0.25
C PRO A 312 16.94 -10.13 -0.18
N LYS A 313 16.46 -10.56 -1.34
CA LYS A 313 15.84 -11.87 -1.49
C LYS A 313 16.92 -12.93 -1.29
N ASP A 314 16.60 -13.95 -0.53
CA ASP A 314 17.47 -15.08 -0.30
C ASP A 314 17.09 -16.23 -1.26
N HIS A 315 18.05 -16.67 -2.06
CA HIS A 315 17.96 -17.78 -2.97
C HIS A 315 19.02 -18.84 -2.62
N SER A 316 19.49 -18.82 -1.37
CA SER A 316 20.54 -19.72 -0.89
C SER A 316 20.00 -21.15 -0.78
N THR A 317 20.76 -22.11 -1.27
CA THR A 317 20.45 -23.54 -1.18
C THR A 317 21.72 -24.32 -0.85
N ALA A 318 21.61 -25.36 -0.06
CA ALA A 318 22.70 -26.29 0.27
C ALA A 318 24.01 -25.61 0.69
N GLY A 319 23.93 -24.57 1.55
CA GLY A 319 25.10 -23.85 2.06
C GLY A 319 25.69 -22.80 1.10
N LYS A 320 25.23 -22.74 -0.15
CA LYS A 320 25.66 -21.72 -1.12
C LYS A 320 24.82 -20.46 -0.95
N VAL A 321 25.44 -19.37 -0.48
CA VAL A 321 24.77 -18.06 -0.29
C VAL A 321 24.56 -17.39 -1.64
N ARG A 322 23.29 -17.20 -2.01
CA ARG A 322 22.89 -16.48 -3.23
C ARG A 322 21.84 -15.43 -2.91
N LEU A 323 22.30 -14.17 -2.78
CA LEU A 323 21.45 -13.03 -2.51
C LEU A 323 21.05 -12.32 -3.80
N GLY A 324 19.75 -12.04 -3.96
CA GLY A 324 19.18 -11.28 -5.08
C GLY A 324 19.01 -9.79 -4.79
N VAL A 325 18.16 -9.16 -5.58
CA VAL A 325 17.72 -7.77 -5.32
C VAL A 325 16.91 -7.68 -4.03
N ILE A 326 16.71 -6.47 -3.51
CA ILE A 326 15.87 -6.26 -2.31
C ILE A 326 14.45 -6.79 -2.53
N THR A 327 13.83 -7.28 -1.45
CA THR A 327 12.50 -7.92 -1.50
C THR A 327 11.40 -7.00 -2.01
N ARG A 328 11.52 -5.69 -1.76
CA ARG A 328 10.49 -4.67 -2.01
C ARG A 328 9.14 -4.98 -1.35
N ALA A 329 9.11 -5.91 -0.41
CA ALA A 329 7.95 -6.14 0.45
C ALA A 329 7.70 -4.90 1.33
N GLY A 330 6.48 -4.67 1.76
CA GLY A 330 6.15 -3.56 2.65
C GLY A 330 5.99 -2.21 1.96
N ASP A 331 6.03 -1.13 2.76
CA ASP A 331 5.67 0.21 2.32
C ASP A 331 6.67 0.81 1.32
N GLU A 332 6.18 1.13 0.12
CA GLU A 332 7.01 1.68 -0.96
C GLU A 332 7.47 3.11 -0.66
N ALA A 333 6.62 3.93 -0.03
CA ALA A 333 6.96 5.32 0.25
C ALA A 333 8.06 5.42 1.30
N LEU A 334 8.02 4.59 2.37
CA LEU A 334 9.11 4.50 3.36
C LEU A 334 10.41 4.04 2.71
N ARG A 335 10.34 3.02 1.86
CA ARG A 335 11.51 2.52 1.14
C ARG A 335 12.08 3.59 0.22
N SER A 336 11.22 4.27 -0.55
CA SER A 336 11.63 5.33 -1.49
C SER A 336 12.33 6.48 -0.77
N VAL A 337 11.74 7.01 0.31
CA VAL A 337 12.31 8.15 1.03
C VAL A 337 13.67 7.81 1.66
N LEU A 338 13.83 6.60 2.19
CA LEU A 338 15.11 6.15 2.75
C LEU A 338 16.17 5.96 1.66
N VAL A 339 15.80 5.41 0.50
CA VAL A 339 16.74 5.23 -0.63
C VAL A 339 17.13 6.57 -1.25
N VAL A 340 16.18 7.50 -1.39
CA VAL A 340 16.47 8.86 -1.88
C VAL A 340 17.40 9.59 -0.93
N GLY A 341 17.13 9.56 0.37
CA GLY A 341 18.00 10.15 1.39
C GLY A 341 19.38 9.53 1.42
N ALA A 342 19.46 8.20 1.35
CA ALA A 342 20.74 7.49 1.25
C ALA A 342 21.50 7.84 -0.03
N THR A 343 20.81 8.01 -1.16
CA THR A 343 21.42 8.45 -2.42
C THR A 343 22.01 9.84 -2.30
N ALA A 344 21.31 10.77 -1.64
CA ALA A 344 21.84 12.11 -1.39
C ALA A 344 23.15 12.09 -0.55
N VAL A 345 23.17 11.27 0.51
CA VAL A 345 24.41 11.07 1.32
C VAL A 345 25.53 10.48 0.47
N VAL A 346 25.26 9.45 -0.33
CA VAL A 346 26.26 8.83 -1.21
C VAL A 346 26.81 9.86 -2.21
N GLN A 347 25.96 10.68 -2.81
CA GLN A 347 26.37 11.73 -3.75
C GLN A 347 27.23 12.81 -3.06
N HIS A 348 26.85 13.21 -1.83
CA HIS A 348 27.62 14.16 -1.04
C HIS A 348 29.06 13.62 -0.79
N VAL A 349 29.19 12.36 -0.35
CA VAL A 349 30.48 11.71 -0.10
C VAL A 349 31.32 11.59 -1.39
N ARG A 350 30.70 11.24 -2.51
CA ARG A 350 31.39 11.15 -3.81
C ARG A 350 31.91 12.49 -4.33
N ARG A 351 31.30 13.59 -3.92
CA ARG A 351 31.76 14.96 -4.24
C ARG A 351 32.80 15.51 -3.24
N GLY A 352 33.39 14.64 -2.42
CA GLY A 352 34.40 15.04 -1.43
C GLY A 352 33.83 15.48 -0.08
N GLY A 353 32.50 15.39 0.13
CA GLY A 353 31.90 15.73 1.42
C GLY A 353 32.19 14.68 2.51
N ARG A 354 32.05 15.10 3.77
CA ARG A 354 32.28 14.20 4.92
C ARG A 354 31.25 13.07 4.96
N GLY A 355 31.72 11.83 5.15
CA GLY A 355 30.92 10.63 5.33
C GLY A 355 31.41 9.79 6.49
N SER A 356 30.53 8.88 6.99
CA SER A 356 30.99 7.91 7.97
C SER A 356 32.07 6.98 7.33
N PRO A 357 33.07 6.51 8.08
CA PRO A 357 34.12 5.60 7.57
C PRO A 357 33.51 4.39 6.84
N TRP A 358 32.43 3.87 7.38
CA TRP A 358 31.71 2.72 6.79
C TRP A 358 31.22 2.97 5.36
N ILE A 359 30.63 4.16 5.06
CA ILE A 359 30.13 4.43 3.70
C ILE A 359 31.26 4.72 2.73
N VAL A 360 32.33 5.37 3.20
CA VAL A 360 33.56 5.62 2.42
C VAL A 360 34.19 4.29 1.98
N ASP A 361 34.36 3.35 2.91
CA ASP A 361 34.93 2.02 2.60
C ASP A 361 33.99 1.18 1.74
N LEU A 362 32.68 1.32 1.91
CA LEU A 362 31.72 0.61 1.07
C LEU A 362 31.77 1.09 -0.39
N LEU A 363 31.96 2.39 -0.62
CA LEU A 363 32.05 2.98 -1.95
C LEU A 363 33.34 2.60 -2.71
N LYS A 364 34.43 2.22 -2.01
CA LYS A 364 35.64 1.68 -2.65
C LYS A 364 35.41 0.34 -3.36
N ARG A 365 34.43 -0.47 -2.89
CA ARG A 365 34.22 -1.86 -3.33
C ARG A 365 32.85 -2.16 -3.90
N LYS A 366 31.90 -1.22 -3.84
CA LYS A 366 30.53 -1.43 -4.32
C LYS A 366 30.02 -0.25 -5.14
N PRO A 367 29.22 -0.51 -6.20
CA PRO A 367 28.62 0.54 -7.00
C PRO A 367 27.74 1.49 -6.16
N PRO A 368 27.68 2.79 -6.49
CA PRO A 368 26.97 3.81 -5.71
C PRO A 368 25.49 3.46 -5.44
N LYS A 369 24.78 2.90 -6.41
CA LYS A 369 23.37 2.48 -6.22
C LYS A 369 23.25 1.38 -5.18
N LEU A 370 24.15 0.41 -5.15
CA LEU A 370 24.15 -0.66 -4.17
C LEU A 370 24.53 -0.14 -2.78
N ALA A 371 25.52 0.75 -2.70
CA ALA A 371 25.90 1.44 -1.46
C ALA A 371 24.73 2.26 -0.89
N ALA A 372 23.96 2.97 -1.74
CA ALA A 372 22.78 3.71 -1.30
C ALA A 372 21.70 2.79 -0.70
N VAL A 373 21.42 1.64 -1.30
CA VAL A 373 20.44 0.67 -0.76
C VAL A 373 20.94 0.08 0.57
N ALA A 374 22.24 -0.23 0.68
CA ALA A 374 22.82 -0.72 1.93
C ALA A 374 22.77 0.35 3.04
N LEU A 375 23.01 1.62 2.68
CA LEU A 375 22.85 2.74 3.61
C LEU A 375 21.40 2.94 4.03
N ALA A 376 20.43 2.86 3.11
CA ALA A 376 19.01 2.92 3.43
C ALA A 376 18.58 1.85 4.43
N ASN A 377 19.07 0.62 4.27
CA ASN A 377 18.88 -0.46 5.26
C ASN A 377 19.48 -0.08 6.63
N LYS A 378 20.68 0.46 6.65
CA LYS A 378 21.31 0.92 7.90
C LYS A 378 20.53 2.07 8.54
N MET A 379 20.06 3.04 7.76
CA MET A 379 19.21 4.15 8.24
C MET A 379 17.91 3.63 8.86
N ALA A 380 17.22 2.67 8.22
CA ALA A 380 16.04 2.03 8.79
C ALA A 380 16.32 1.39 10.15
N ARG A 381 17.44 0.68 10.29
CA ARG A 381 17.83 0.04 11.55
C ARG A 381 18.16 1.05 12.65
N ILE A 382 18.80 2.15 12.28
CA ILE A 382 19.08 3.27 13.22
C ILE A 382 17.76 3.92 13.63
N ALA A 383 16.86 4.23 12.68
CA ALA A 383 15.56 4.83 12.96
C ALA A 383 14.75 3.98 13.95
N TRP A 384 14.67 2.65 13.71
CA TRP A 384 14.02 1.73 14.64
C TRP A 384 14.63 1.81 16.05
N LYS A 385 15.96 1.79 16.15
CA LYS A 385 16.64 1.86 17.47
C LYS A 385 16.30 3.17 18.20
N LEU A 386 16.29 4.30 17.49
CA LEU A 386 15.97 5.60 18.10
C LEU A 386 14.49 5.69 18.51
N MET A 387 13.57 5.08 17.76
CA MET A 387 12.16 4.99 18.14
C MET A 387 11.97 4.19 19.44
N ILE A 388 12.69 3.07 19.60
CA ILE A 388 12.61 2.21 20.80
C ILE A 388 13.25 2.86 22.00
N THR A 389 14.46 3.46 21.85
CA THR A 389 15.24 3.94 23.00
C THR A 389 14.94 5.37 23.41
N GLY A 390 14.25 6.15 22.58
CA GLY A 390 14.06 7.57 22.80
C GLY A 390 15.34 8.42 22.65
N ASN A 391 16.47 7.83 22.29
CA ASN A 391 17.76 8.53 22.16
C ASN A 391 17.81 9.39 20.89
N SER A 392 18.74 10.37 20.87
CA SER A 392 19.11 11.13 19.69
C SER A 392 20.20 10.41 18.89
N TYR A 393 20.23 10.67 17.58
CA TYR A 393 21.32 10.18 16.73
C TYR A 393 22.64 10.83 17.12
N THR A 394 23.63 10.00 17.42
CA THR A 394 25.01 10.42 17.63
C THR A 394 25.88 9.77 16.55
N ALA A 395 26.55 10.59 15.75
CA ALA A 395 27.54 10.08 14.81
C ALA A 395 28.67 9.41 15.60
N LYS A 396 29.00 8.15 15.31
CA LYS A 396 30.22 7.57 15.81
C LYS A 396 31.39 8.40 15.21
N SER A 397 32.04 9.19 16.01
CA SER A 397 33.33 9.79 15.64
C SER A 397 34.25 8.68 15.15
N ALA A 398 34.99 8.92 14.06
CA ALA A 398 36.15 8.08 13.77
C ALA A 398 37.00 8.03 15.05
N PRO A 399 37.51 6.85 15.43
CA PRO A 399 38.56 6.83 16.47
C PRO A 399 39.59 7.84 16.02
N ALA A 400 39.98 8.75 16.93
CA ALA A 400 41.06 9.68 16.67
C ALA A 400 42.21 8.80 16.17
N ALA A 401 42.53 8.91 14.90
CA ALA A 401 43.76 8.30 14.39
C ALA A 401 44.85 8.84 15.26
N LEU A 402 45.61 7.95 15.86
CA LEU A 402 46.85 8.21 16.54
C LEU A 402 47.66 9.24 15.72
N MET A 403 47.49 10.52 16.03
CA MET A 403 48.47 11.54 15.74
C MET A 403 49.45 11.44 16.91
N GLY A 404 50.29 10.47 16.79
CA GLY A 404 51.31 10.19 17.74
C GLY A 404 52.61 9.88 17.00
N ALA A 405 53.54 10.77 17.17
CA ALA A 405 54.98 10.60 17.11
C ALA A 405 55.61 10.30 15.73
N ALA A 406 56.16 11.28 15.10
CA ALA A 406 57.58 11.33 14.75
C ALA A 406 58.06 12.77 14.88
#